data_e3da3d3f6749509c713936117925b46c
#
_entry.id   e3da3d3f6749509c713936117925b46c
#
_cell.length_a   1.000
_cell.length_b   1.000
_cell.length_c   1.000
_cell.angle_alpha   90.00
_cell.angle_beta   90.00
_cell.angle_gamma   90.00
#
_symmetry.space_group_name_H-M   'P 1'
#
loop_
_entity.id
_entity.type
_entity.pdbx_description
1 polymer ?
#
loop_
_entity_poly.entity_id
_entity_poly.type
_entity_poly.pdbx_seq_one_letter_code
_entity_poly.pdbx_strand_id
1 'polypeptide(L)'
;MLTRLFNPLYCLLACLVLIGAQSAYAQSSNSPWVEFGQLSNSDVYVRENSIERVGDYLKIWVLYNYHNTRTSPSDEAYRSAITLFQFDCQDNKSQKLNSYGHEEAMGKGRQIDLLEKNPPWIELPPNSIGMHLIEAYCLSPMTNTKNL
;
A
#
# COMPACT_ATOMS: atom_id res chain seq x y z
N MET A 1 30.11 37.25 -55.48
CA MET A 1 30.99 36.84 -54.36
C MET A 1 30.37 37.34 -53.07
N LEU A 2 29.59 36.51 -52.38
CA LEU A 2 29.08 36.80 -51.02
C LEU A 2 29.66 35.77 -50.06
N THR A 3 30.71 36.15 -49.37
CA THR A 3 31.30 35.41 -48.26
C THR A 3 30.38 35.59 -47.05
N ARG A 4 29.63 34.55 -46.68
CA ARG A 4 28.88 34.52 -45.43
C ARG A 4 29.86 34.28 -44.29
N LEU A 5 30.06 35.29 -43.49
CA LEU A 5 30.76 35.23 -42.20
C LEU A 5 29.91 34.39 -41.23
N PHE A 6 30.32 33.14 -41.03
CA PHE A 6 29.83 32.33 -39.93
C PHE A 6 30.39 32.86 -38.61
N ASN A 7 29.56 33.50 -37.83
CA ASN A 7 29.97 34.04 -36.54
C ASN A 7 29.97 32.89 -35.50
N PRO A 8 31.13 32.45 -35.00
CA PRO A 8 31.23 31.32 -34.07
C PRO A 8 30.56 31.62 -32.71
N LEU A 9 30.19 32.89 -32.47
CA LEU A 9 29.51 33.29 -31.22
C LEU A 9 28.10 32.77 -31.11
N TYR A 10 27.39 32.48 -32.22
CA TYR A 10 26.02 31.95 -32.24
C TYR A 10 25.95 30.45 -31.93
N CYS A 11 27.00 29.68 -32.21
CA CYS A 11 27.04 28.26 -31.88
C CYS A 11 27.28 28.01 -30.40
N LEU A 12 27.93 28.90 -29.66
CA LEU A 12 28.17 28.77 -28.23
C LEU A 12 26.94 29.10 -27.39
N LEU A 13 26.06 29.99 -27.87
CA LEU A 13 24.81 30.34 -27.19
C LEU A 13 23.69 29.28 -27.37
N ALA A 14 23.72 28.52 -28.47
CA ALA A 14 22.74 27.48 -28.74
C ALA A 14 23.00 26.18 -27.95
N CYS A 15 24.22 25.90 -27.50
CA CYS A 15 24.55 24.71 -26.70
C CYS A 15 24.26 24.84 -25.19
N LEU A 16 24.03 26.08 -24.68
CA LEU A 16 23.81 26.32 -23.25
C LEU A 16 22.35 26.14 -22.82
N VAL A 17 21.40 25.93 -23.74
CA VAL A 17 19.96 25.83 -23.44
C VAL A 17 19.48 24.39 -23.31
N LEU A 18 20.31 23.36 -23.58
CA LEU A 18 19.89 21.95 -23.57
C LEU A 18 20.26 21.12 -22.31
N ILE A 19 20.83 21.77 -21.28
CA ILE A 19 21.24 21.03 -20.04
C ILE A 19 20.30 21.33 -18.86
N GLY A 20 19.04 21.64 -19.13
CA GLY A 20 18.13 22.09 -18.08
C GLY A 20 16.79 21.40 -18.04
N ALA A 21 16.70 20.07 -18.08
CA ALA A 21 15.43 19.40 -17.67
C ALA A 21 15.57 17.86 -17.62
N GLN A 22 16.30 17.33 -16.66
CA GLN A 22 16.10 15.95 -16.23
C GLN A 22 16.25 15.85 -14.70
N SER A 23 15.45 16.62 -13.99
CA SER A 23 15.14 16.23 -12.61
C SER A 23 14.10 15.13 -12.69
N ALA A 24 14.54 13.89 -12.91
CA ALA A 24 13.75 12.72 -12.60
C ALA A 24 13.52 12.77 -11.09
N TYR A 25 12.35 13.23 -10.70
CA TYR A 25 11.85 13.09 -9.34
C TYR A 25 11.66 11.58 -9.08
N ALA A 26 12.69 10.93 -8.60
CA ALA A 26 12.52 9.71 -7.84
C ALA A 26 11.76 10.12 -6.57
N GLN A 27 10.44 10.12 -6.63
CA GLN A 27 9.61 10.13 -5.45
C GLN A 27 9.87 8.81 -4.73
N SER A 28 10.83 8.83 -3.81
CA SER A 28 10.86 7.87 -2.73
C SER A 28 9.54 8.04 -1.98
N SER A 29 8.57 7.18 -2.27
CA SER A 29 7.33 7.15 -1.52
C SER A 29 7.68 6.69 -0.11
N ASN A 30 7.77 7.62 0.84
CA ASN A 30 7.86 7.33 2.28
C ASN A 30 6.55 6.69 2.81
N SER A 31 5.83 6.00 1.95
CA SER A 31 4.63 5.27 2.32
C SER A 31 5.05 4.03 3.11
N PRO A 32 4.50 3.80 4.31
CA PRO A 32 4.74 2.57 5.05
C PRO A 32 3.98 1.37 4.43
N TRP A 33 3.24 1.59 3.36
CA TRP A 33 2.41 0.62 2.67
C TRP A 33 3.12 0.07 1.45
N VAL A 34 3.24 -1.26 1.40
CA VAL A 34 3.79 -2.02 0.28
C VAL A 34 2.63 -2.69 -0.45
N GLU A 35 2.57 -2.57 -1.76
CA GLU A 35 1.54 -3.23 -2.56
C GLU A 35 1.69 -4.75 -2.44
N PHE A 36 0.59 -5.42 -2.09
CA PHE A 36 0.55 -6.87 -1.89
C PHE A 36 -0.21 -7.58 -3.02
N GLY A 37 -1.23 -6.95 -3.55
CA GLY A 37 -2.04 -7.52 -4.63
C GLY A 37 -3.23 -6.66 -5.00
N GLN A 38 -4.00 -7.16 -5.97
CA GLN A 38 -5.16 -6.45 -6.50
C GLN A 38 -6.39 -7.34 -6.46
N LEU A 39 -7.52 -6.73 -6.13
CA LEU A 39 -8.86 -7.31 -6.26
C LEU A 39 -9.61 -6.55 -7.36
N SER A 40 -10.74 -7.08 -7.82
CA SER A 40 -11.56 -6.43 -8.85
C SER A 40 -12.03 -5.01 -8.47
N ASN A 41 -12.09 -4.68 -7.19
CA ASN A 41 -12.64 -3.43 -6.67
C ASN A 41 -11.68 -2.64 -5.79
N SER A 42 -10.47 -3.13 -5.53
CA SER A 42 -9.49 -2.45 -4.67
C SER A 42 -8.06 -2.96 -4.91
N ASP A 43 -7.09 -2.09 -4.70
CA ASP A 43 -5.70 -2.46 -4.53
C ASP A 43 -5.43 -2.73 -3.05
N VAL A 44 -4.62 -3.74 -2.76
CA VAL A 44 -4.34 -4.20 -1.40
C VAL A 44 -2.89 -3.96 -1.06
N TYR A 45 -2.68 -3.33 0.09
CA TYR A 45 -1.35 -3.01 0.61
C TYR A 45 -1.18 -3.58 2.01
N VAL A 46 0.04 -3.87 2.39
CA VAL A 46 0.42 -4.33 3.73
C VAL A 46 1.43 -3.38 4.35
N ARG A 47 1.45 -3.32 5.68
CA ARG A 47 2.48 -2.62 6.43
C ARG A 47 3.46 -3.65 6.97
N GLU A 48 4.49 -3.98 6.19
CA GLU A 48 5.44 -5.06 6.52
C GLU A 48 6.18 -4.85 7.85
N ASN A 49 6.53 -3.63 8.19
CA ASN A 49 7.20 -3.30 9.45
C ASN A 49 6.30 -3.39 10.69
N SER A 50 5.02 -3.74 10.53
CA SER A 50 4.03 -3.94 11.61
C SER A 50 3.59 -5.39 11.75
N ILE A 51 4.27 -6.32 11.09
CA ILE A 51 3.96 -7.74 11.18
C ILE A 51 4.44 -8.27 12.53
N GLU A 52 3.51 -8.83 13.28
CA GLU A 52 3.78 -9.47 14.57
C GLU A 52 3.36 -10.94 14.49
N ARG A 53 4.26 -11.85 14.88
CA ARG A 53 3.95 -13.27 15.02
C ARG A 53 4.11 -13.68 16.47
N VAL A 54 3.04 -14.26 17.03
CA VAL A 54 3.02 -14.79 18.41
C VAL A 54 2.46 -16.20 18.37
N GLY A 55 3.36 -17.19 18.46
CA GLY A 55 2.98 -18.60 18.28
C GLY A 55 2.40 -18.84 16.89
N ASP A 56 1.18 -19.37 16.86
CA ASP A 56 0.47 -19.70 15.62
C ASP A 56 -0.33 -18.51 15.05
N TYR A 57 -0.26 -17.37 15.71
CA TYR A 57 -0.99 -16.17 15.27
C TYR A 57 -0.07 -15.16 14.60
N LEU A 58 -0.59 -14.59 13.52
CA LEU A 58 0.02 -13.49 12.77
C LEU A 58 -0.88 -12.26 12.86
N LYS A 59 -0.32 -11.11 13.23
CA LYS A 59 -1.02 -9.81 13.14
C LYS A 59 -0.40 -8.96 12.06
N ILE A 60 -1.24 -8.35 11.23
CA ILE A 60 -0.79 -7.49 10.13
C ILE A 60 -1.82 -6.40 9.83
N TRP A 61 -1.33 -5.18 9.60
CA TRP A 61 -2.14 -4.11 9.07
C TRP A 61 -2.25 -4.20 7.55
N VAL A 62 -3.49 -4.23 7.06
CA VAL A 62 -3.84 -4.30 5.64
C VAL A 62 -4.63 -3.04 5.27
N LEU A 63 -4.25 -2.42 4.15
CA LEU A 63 -4.99 -1.30 3.58
C LEU A 63 -5.65 -1.77 2.28
N TYR A 64 -6.95 -1.56 2.20
CA TYR A 64 -7.75 -1.70 0.99
C TYR A 64 -8.00 -0.32 0.39
N ASN A 65 -7.45 -0.07 -0.77
CA ASN A 65 -7.64 1.18 -1.50
C ASN A 65 -8.69 0.96 -2.60
N TYR A 66 -9.93 1.35 -2.33
CA TYR A 66 -11.06 1.03 -3.20
C TYR A 66 -11.08 1.90 -4.46
N HIS A 67 -11.38 1.29 -5.59
CA HIS A 67 -11.53 1.99 -6.87
C HIS A 67 -12.76 2.90 -6.88
N ASN A 68 -13.82 2.52 -6.15
CA ASN A 68 -15.04 3.29 -5.98
C ASN A 68 -15.33 3.58 -4.51
N THR A 69 -16.03 4.68 -4.25
CA THR A 69 -16.50 5.03 -2.91
C THR A 69 -17.37 3.92 -2.34
N ARG A 70 -17.14 3.60 -1.08
CA ARG A 70 -17.92 2.65 -0.28
C ARG A 70 -18.75 3.42 0.75
N THR A 71 -19.76 2.77 1.29
CA THR A 71 -20.59 3.32 2.37
C THR A 71 -20.51 2.41 3.59
N SER A 72 -20.30 3.01 4.75
CA SER A 72 -20.28 2.30 6.03
C SER A 72 -21.70 1.94 6.51
N PRO A 73 -21.86 1.08 7.53
CA PRO A 73 -23.16 0.83 8.14
C PRO A 73 -23.84 2.07 8.74
N SER A 74 -23.06 3.10 9.08
CA SER A 74 -23.54 4.41 9.56
C SER A 74 -23.79 5.42 8.43
N ASP A 75 -23.86 4.97 7.18
CA ASP A 75 -24.09 5.79 5.97
C ASP A 75 -23.00 6.84 5.70
N GLU A 76 -21.78 6.58 6.14
CA GLU A 76 -20.62 7.44 5.89
C GLU A 76 -19.80 6.92 4.71
N ALA A 77 -19.43 7.83 3.79
CA ALA A 77 -18.67 7.49 2.59
C ALA A 77 -17.17 7.34 2.91
N TYR A 78 -16.51 6.33 2.31
CA TYR A 78 -15.06 6.12 2.42
C TYR A 78 -14.45 5.55 1.13
N ARG A 79 -13.16 5.83 0.91
CA ARG A 79 -12.40 5.42 -0.28
C ARG A 79 -11.29 4.42 0.02
N SER A 80 -10.90 4.28 1.27
CA SER A 80 -9.96 3.25 1.69
C SER A 80 -10.31 2.73 3.09
N ALA A 81 -9.85 1.52 3.41
CA ALA A 81 -9.99 0.96 4.74
C ALA A 81 -8.67 0.40 5.23
N ILE A 82 -8.32 0.68 6.48
CA ILE A 82 -7.15 0.15 7.16
C ILE A 82 -7.63 -0.80 8.25
N THR A 83 -7.26 -2.06 8.16
CA THR A 83 -7.71 -3.11 9.07
C THR A 83 -6.52 -3.84 9.68
N LEU A 84 -6.52 -4.00 11.00
CA LEU A 84 -5.63 -4.92 11.70
C LEU A 84 -6.31 -6.29 11.73
N PHE A 85 -5.73 -7.24 11.02
CA PHE A 85 -6.13 -8.64 11.09
C PHE A 85 -5.25 -9.42 12.06
N GLN A 86 -5.87 -10.39 12.71
CA GLN A 86 -5.19 -11.53 13.30
C GLN A 86 -5.53 -12.76 12.47
N PHE A 87 -4.50 -13.48 12.03
CA PHE A 87 -4.64 -14.75 11.30
C PHE A 87 -4.23 -15.90 12.22
N ASP A 88 -4.97 -17.00 12.13
CA ASP A 88 -4.58 -18.29 12.65
C ASP A 88 -3.88 -19.05 11.52
N CYS A 89 -2.56 -19.25 11.66
CA CYS A 89 -1.74 -19.88 10.64
C CYS A 89 -1.97 -21.40 10.54
N GLN A 90 -2.57 -22.04 11.55
CA GLN A 90 -2.88 -23.47 11.54
C GLN A 90 -4.26 -23.74 10.93
N ASP A 91 -5.25 -22.99 11.38
CA ASP A 91 -6.65 -23.19 10.99
C ASP A 91 -7.09 -22.40 9.75
N ASN A 92 -6.21 -21.57 9.15
CA ASN A 92 -6.51 -20.72 8.00
C ASN A 92 -7.75 -19.82 8.24
N LYS A 93 -7.80 -19.19 9.39
CA LYS A 93 -8.86 -18.27 9.80
C LYS A 93 -8.31 -16.87 10.01
N SER A 94 -9.18 -15.87 9.91
CA SER A 94 -8.85 -14.50 10.29
C SER A 94 -9.92 -13.87 11.15
N GLN A 95 -9.49 -12.91 11.96
CA GLN A 95 -10.36 -12.04 12.76
C GLN A 95 -9.92 -10.60 12.60
N LYS A 96 -10.85 -9.67 12.48
CA LYS A 96 -10.54 -8.24 12.53
C LYS A 96 -10.35 -7.82 13.98
N LEU A 97 -9.23 -7.19 14.30
CA LEU A 97 -8.99 -6.60 15.61
C LEU A 97 -9.33 -5.11 15.65
N ASN A 98 -9.03 -4.39 14.56
CA ASN A 98 -9.40 -3.00 14.34
C ASN A 98 -9.73 -2.79 12.87
N SER A 99 -10.65 -1.87 12.55
CA SER A 99 -10.97 -1.54 11.16
C SER A 99 -11.47 -0.10 11.06
N TYR A 100 -10.83 0.68 10.19
CA TYR A 100 -11.12 2.09 9.99
C TYR A 100 -11.28 2.39 8.51
N GLY A 101 -12.40 3.02 8.14
CA GLY A 101 -12.59 3.65 6.85
C GLY A 101 -11.94 5.04 6.82
N HIS A 102 -11.52 5.46 5.64
CA HIS A 102 -11.00 6.81 5.41
C HIS A 102 -11.69 7.42 4.19
N GLU A 103 -12.07 8.70 4.29
CA GLU A 103 -12.79 9.40 3.23
C GLU A 103 -12.00 9.44 1.92
N GLU A 104 -10.68 9.46 1.99
CA GLU A 104 -9.79 9.53 0.85
C GLU A 104 -9.05 8.21 0.62
N ALA A 105 -8.42 8.12 -0.54
CA ALA A 105 -7.54 7.01 -0.90
C ALA A 105 -6.32 6.90 0.02
N MET A 106 -5.74 5.71 0.12
CA MET A 106 -4.47 5.43 0.82
C MET A 106 -4.49 5.81 2.30
N GLY A 107 -5.63 5.65 2.99
CA GLY A 107 -5.77 5.91 4.42
C GLY A 107 -5.72 7.38 4.81
N LYS A 108 -6.08 8.27 3.90
CA LYS A 108 -6.11 9.72 4.12
C LYS A 108 -7.52 10.22 4.40
N GLY A 109 -7.60 11.48 4.83
CA GLY A 109 -8.88 12.12 5.17
C GLY A 109 -9.40 11.71 6.54
N ARG A 110 -10.66 12.05 6.81
CA ARG A 110 -11.33 11.74 8.09
C ARG A 110 -11.49 10.23 8.27
N GLN A 111 -11.26 9.76 9.47
CA GLN A 111 -11.41 8.36 9.86
C GLN A 111 -12.84 8.05 10.33
N ILE A 112 -13.32 6.87 9.95
CA ILE A 112 -14.62 6.30 10.28
C ILE A 112 -14.39 4.95 10.93
N ASP A 113 -15.06 4.63 12.03
CA ASP A 113 -14.99 3.31 12.66
C ASP A 113 -15.81 2.31 11.84
N LEU A 114 -15.16 1.22 11.41
CA LEU A 114 -15.78 0.12 10.66
C LEU A 114 -15.75 -1.21 11.43
N LEU A 115 -15.23 -1.20 12.66
CA LEU A 115 -15.14 -2.43 13.44
C LEU A 115 -16.51 -2.86 13.95
N GLU A 116 -16.88 -4.08 13.63
CA GLU A 116 -18.06 -4.73 14.18
C GLU A 116 -17.89 -5.01 15.68
N LYS A 117 -18.98 -4.94 16.43
CA LYS A 117 -18.96 -5.33 17.83
C LYS A 117 -18.77 -6.86 17.93
N ASN A 118 -17.69 -7.31 18.56
CA ASN A 118 -17.29 -8.72 18.66
C ASN A 118 -17.11 -9.40 17.27
N PRO A 119 -16.12 -8.99 16.49
CA PRO A 119 -15.88 -9.57 15.17
C PRO A 119 -15.54 -11.07 15.28
N PRO A 120 -16.20 -11.92 14.49
CA PRO A 120 -15.98 -13.37 14.55
C PRO A 120 -14.66 -13.78 13.87
N TRP A 121 -14.18 -14.97 14.20
CA TRP A 121 -13.23 -15.69 13.37
C TRP A 121 -13.93 -16.17 12.09
N ILE A 122 -13.30 -15.93 10.94
CA ILE A 122 -13.84 -16.28 9.62
C ILE A 122 -12.84 -17.20 8.93
N GLU A 123 -13.32 -18.33 8.42
CA GLU A 123 -12.55 -19.21 7.56
C GLU A 123 -12.20 -18.48 6.25
N LEU A 124 -10.96 -18.66 5.82
CA LEU A 124 -10.46 -18.01 4.62
C LEU A 124 -10.74 -18.88 3.39
N PRO A 125 -11.49 -18.39 2.40
CA PRO A 125 -11.69 -19.11 1.16
C PRO A 125 -10.36 -19.37 0.44
N PRO A 126 -10.19 -20.51 -0.24
CA PRO A 126 -9.05 -20.74 -1.11
C PRO A 126 -8.85 -19.60 -2.12
N ASN A 127 -7.62 -19.27 -2.43
CA ASN A 127 -7.25 -18.19 -3.36
C ASN A 127 -7.75 -16.78 -2.94
N SER A 128 -8.15 -16.61 -1.69
CA SER A 128 -8.46 -15.28 -1.16
C SER A 128 -7.18 -14.52 -0.81
N ILE A 129 -7.27 -13.18 -0.74
CA ILE A 129 -6.14 -12.35 -0.32
C ILE A 129 -5.66 -12.73 1.11
N GLY A 130 -6.58 -13.16 1.97
CA GLY A 130 -6.26 -13.66 3.32
C GLY A 130 -5.41 -14.94 3.28
N MET A 131 -5.72 -15.88 2.38
CA MET A 131 -4.91 -17.09 2.19
C MET A 131 -3.52 -16.74 1.67
N HIS A 132 -3.40 -15.84 0.69
CA HIS A 132 -2.11 -15.39 0.20
C HIS A 132 -1.28 -14.69 1.28
N LEU A 133 -1.92 -13.96 2.21
CA LEU A 133 -1.23 -13.37 3.37
C LEU A 133 -0.68 -14.44 4.32
N ILE A 134 -1.46 -15.52 4.59
CA ILE A 134 -0.97 -16.68 5.36
C ILE A 134 0.21 -17.33 4.66
N GLU A 135 0.11 -17.62 3.37
CA GLU A 135 1.17 -18.23 2.58
C GLU A 135 2.45 -17.39 2.60
N ALA A 136 2.32 -16.07 2.44
CA ALA A 136 3.45 -15.16 2.41
C ALA A 136 4.14 -15.00 3.78
N TYR A 137 3.37 -14.92 4.87
CA TYR A 137 3.91 -14.48 6.15
C TYR A 137 3.84 -15.53 7.27
N CYS A 138 2.98 -16.55 7.19
CA CYS A 138 2.96 -17.63 8.17
C CYS A 138 3.99 -18.72 7.84
N LEU A 139 4.20 -19.02 6.55
CA LEU A 139 5.09 -20.11 6.12
C LEU A 139 6.53 -19.64 5.91
N SER A 140 6.76 -18.35 5.71
CA SER A 140 8.11 -17.80 5.56
C SER A 140 8.83 -17.76 6.92
N PRO A 141 10.09 -18.23 7.00
CA PRO A 141 10.91 -17.99 8.19
C PRO A 141 11.08 -16.47 8.35
N MET A 142 10.60 -15.92 9.46
CA MET A 142 10.81 -14.51 9.79
C MET A 142 12.32 -14.27 9.88
N THR A 143 12.90 -13.65 8.87
CA THR A 143 14.26 -13.12 8.99
C THR A 143 14.21 -11.98 9.99
N ASN A 144 14.65 -12.27 11.19
CA ASN A 144 14.67 -11.32 12.31
C ASN A 144 15.74 -10.26 12.01
N THR A 145 15.36 -9.20 11.28
CA THR A 145 16.23 -8.04 11.00
C THR A 145 16.30 -7.10 12.22
N LYS A 146 16.44 -7.67 13.40
CA LYS A 146 16.80 -6.93 14.62
C LYS A 146 18.24 -7.24 15.02
N ASN A 147 19.20 -7.05 14.11
CA ASN A 147 20.61 -6.94 14.44
C ASN A 147 21.33 -6.19 13.33
N LEU A 148 21.31 -4.87 13.37
CA LEU A 148 22.39 -3.99 12.92
C LEU A 148 22.24 -2.65 13.61
#